data_be11d122656686c27e070f91bff27f49
#
_entry.id   be11d122656686c27e070f91bff27f49
#
_cell.length_a   1.000
_cell.length_b   1.000
_cell.length_c   1.000
_cell.angle_alpha   90.00
_cell.angle_beta   90.00
_cell.angle_gamma   90.00
#
_symmetry.space_group_name_H-M   'P 1'
#
loop_
_entity.id
_entity.type
_entity.pdbx_description
1 polymer ?
#
loop_
_entity_poly.entity_id
_entity_poly.type
_entity_poly.pdbx_seq_one_letter_code
_entity_poly.pdbx_strand_id
1 'polypeptide(L)'
;MHKQLFIFILITLFHPLFAQNGLISVDEANKDIGTQENIYKVRADYIIQNNQAKNLYLLRADALKGMTIRAAKKTIKPGDTTLIVVEFIPLQTGKFNETINLVTSADGTPYKMTLSGNIKSIKTDDKTACFYFKKPNNAGVKTTEPFVVTESTKPRDTSNKIPDNTTNTVIDNPVIPVKPSEPAKTKNPNELDEDLYKPNNIIFLVDVSSSMKDTSKLKVMQFALHHLIEVLRPSDKVTFITYADSVKILREGLSGKDKQELNEVVDRLKAKGLTKGNKAILFSLDVALKNYISNGNNQIILATDGKFRFYPDDQKLYLSKQGDKHVKLSTMAFGNDKDAMKNLKEIAEIGKGNFIHIKSRSKAKEQLLEEIKQNSLIH
;
A
#
# COMPACT_ATOMS: atom_id res chain seq x y z
N MET A 1 59.39 33.09 -36.25
CA MET A 1 58.55 33.35 -35.08
C MET A 1 57.17 32.78 -35.32
N HIS A 2 56.91 31.54 -34.86
CA HIS A 2 55.60 30.87 -34.99
C HIS A 2 54.88 31.01 -33.65
N LYS A 3 53.79 31.75 -33.63
CA LYS A 3 52.88 31.82 -32.48
C LYS A 3 51.96 30.61 -32.53
N GLN A 4 52.12 29.66 -31.60
CA GLN A 4 51.15 28.61 -31.37
C GLN A 4 50.01 29.17 -30.53
N LEU A 5 48.79 29.08 -31.08
CA LEU A 5 47.54 29.43 -30.43
C LEU A 5 47.01 28.20 -29.67
N PHE A 6 47.12 28.21 -28.34
CA PHE A 6 46.51 27.17 -27.49
C PHE A 6 44.99 27.47 -27.33
N ILE A 7 44.19 26.64 -28.00
CA ILE A 7 42.72 26.64 -27.78
C ILE A 7 42.42 25.77 -26.54
N PHE A 8 42.05 26.42 -25.42
CA PHE A 8 41.50 25.75 -24.27
C PHE A 8 40.06 25.37 -24.57
N ILE A 9 39.82 24.06 -24.83
CA ILE A 9 38.44 23.51 -24.89
C ILE A 9 37.96 23.35 -23.46
N LEU A 10 37.06 24.27 -23.02
CA LEU A 10 36.37 24.17 -21.75
C LEU A 10 35.30 23.09 -21.90
N ILE A 11 35.62 21.86 -21.48
CA ILE A 11 34.63 20.78 -21.35
C ILE A 11 33.79 21.10 -20.10
N THR A 12 32.64 21.72 -20.31
CA THR A 12 31.62 21.85 -19.29
C THR A 12 31.01 20.47 -19.05
N LEU A 13 31.47 19.77 -18.03
CA LEU A 13 30.83 18.60 -17.48
C LEU A 13 29.46 19.01 -16.96
N PHE A 14 28.41 18.74 -17.73
CA PHE A 14 27.03 18.79 -17.25
C PHE A 14 26.85 17.68 -16.21
N HIS A 15 27.06 18.04 -14.95
CA HIS A 15 26.61 17.21 -13.85
C HIS A 15 25.11 17.44 -13.70
N PRO A 16 24.27 16.39 -13.76
CA PRO A 16 22.86 16.55 -13.43
C PRO A 16 22.75 17.04 -11.98
N LEU A 17 22.07 18.17 -11.78
CA LEU A 17 21.73 18.65 -10.43
C LEU A 17 20.75 17.66 -9.81
N PHE A 18 21.25 16.78 -8.93
CA PHE A 18 20.41 15.96 -8.07
C PHE A 18 19.88 16.83 -6.91
N ALA A 19 18.57 16.96 -6.80
CA ALA A 19 17.95 17.58 -5.64
C ALA A 19 18.18 16.66 -4.42
N GLN A 20 18.94 17.12 -3.44
CA GLN A 20 19.47 16.33 -2.34
C GLN A 20 18.58 16.45 -1.09
N ASN A 21 17.97 15.33 -0.67
CA ASN A 21 17.94 14.96 0.75
C ASN A 21 19.00 13.86 0.92
N GLY A 22 20.02 14.04 1.72
CA GLY A 22 21.27 13.26 1.74
C GLY A 22 21.23 11.72 1.62
N LEU A 23 20.08 11.09 1.85
CA LEU A 23 19.87 9.63 1.80
C LEU A 23 19.37 9.12 0.44
N ILE A 24 18.66 9.95 -0.31
CA ILE A 24 18.08 9.65 -1.62
C ILE A 24 18.27 10.85 -2.53
N SER A 25 18.53 10.61 -3.80
CA SER A 25 18.48 11.65 -4.84
C SER A 25 17.54 11.26 -5.97
N VAL A 26 16.90 12.26 -6.57
CA VAL A 26 16.02 12.12 -7.74
C VAL A 26 16.57 13.03 -8.84
N ASP A 27 16.65 12.53 -10.07
CA ASP A 27 17.26 13.25 -11.19
C ASP A 27 16.60 14.60 -11.46
N GLU A 28 15.29 14.64 -11.53
CA GLU A 28 14.49 15.83 -11.76
C GLU A 28 13.17 15.68 -11.02
N ALA A 29 13.14 16.16 -9.75
CA ALA A 29 11.99 15.98 -8.88
C ALA A 29 10.74 16.75 -9.34
N ASN A 30 10.91 17.86 -10.06
CA ASN A 30 9.84 18.73 -10.54
C ASN A 30 9.78 18.68 -12.06
N LYS A 31 8.69 18.15 -12.61
CA LYS A 31 8.49 18.06 -14.05
C LYS A 31 7.28 18.89 -14.49
N ASP A 32 7.47 19.79 -15.45
CA ASP A 32 6.43 20.60 -16.04
C ASP A 32 6.23 20.24 -17.51
N ILE A 33 5.02 19.84 -17.88
CA ILE A 33 4.67 19.53 -19.27
C ILE A 33 4.37 20.78 -20.10
N GLY A 34 4.39 21.97 -19.51
CA GLY A 34 3.96 23.20 -20.17
C GLY A 34 2.46 23.18 -20.50
N THR A 35 2.10 23.83 -21.61
CA THR A 35 0.70 23.83 -22.10
C THR A 35 0.52 22.78 -23.19
N GLN A 36 -0.44 21.88 -22.99
CA GLN A 36 -0.80 20.82 -23.93
C GLN A 36 -2.20 21.05 -24.52
N GLU A 37 -2.33 20.97 -25.82
CA GLU A 37 -3.58 21.28 -26.53
C GLU A 37 -4.54 20.08 -26.59
N ASN A 38 -4.01 18.87 -26.81
CA ASN A 38 -4.81 17.66 -27.00
C ASN A 38 -4.08 16.49 -26.35
N ILE A 39 -4.48 16.10 -25.14
CA ILE A 39 -3.77 15.08 -24.38
C ILE A 39 -4.72 13.99 -23.93
N TYR A 40 -4.32 12.73 -24.10
CA TYR A 40 -4.94 11.58 -23.46
C TYR A 40 -4.20 11.18 -22.20
N LYS A 41 -2.85 11.13 -22.28
CA LYS A 41 -2.01 10.64 -21.19
C LYS A 41 -0.67 11.38 -21.14
N VAL A 42 -0.21 11.66 -19.94
CA VAL A 42 1.14 12.14 -19.64
C VAL A 42 1.95 11.01 -19.04
N ARG A 43 3.20 10.84 -19.47
CA ARG A 43 4.16 9.97 -18.84
C ARG A 43 5.38 10.76 -18.39
N ALA A 44 5.73 10.62 -17.10
CA ALA A 44 6.93 11.19 -16.51
C ALA A 44 7.76 10.07 -15.88
N ASP A 45 9.04 10.03 -16.24
CA ASP A 45 10.01 9.05 -15.75
C ASP A 45 10.95 9.76 -14.77
N TYR A 46 11.12 9.23 -13.54
CA TYR A 46 12.02 9.73 -12.49
C TYR A 46 13.06 8.67 -12.16
N ILE A 47 14.32 9.06 -12.05
CA ILE A 47 15.41 8.17 -11.63
C ILE A 47 15.68 8.43 -10.14
N ILE A 48 15.53 7.40 -9.33
CA ILE A 48 15.82 7.44 -7.89
C ILE A 48 17.15 6.74 -7.65
N GLN A 49 18.04 7.39 -6.91
CA GLN A 49 19.33 6.82 -6.48
C GLN A 49 19.33 6.61 -4.96
N ASN A 50 19.85 5.47 -4.54
CA ASN A 50 20.08 5.17 -3.12
C ASN A 50 21.49 5.61 -2.72
N ASN A 51 21.59 6.67 -1.92
CA ASN A 51 22.85 7.19 -1.41
C ASN A 51 23.24 6.61 -0.03
N GLN A 52 22.45 5.68 0.51
CA GLN A 52 22.73 5.03 1.79
C GLN A 52 23.69 3.85 1.63
N ALA A 53 24.35 3.46 2.73
CA ALA A 53 25.17 2.24 2.81
C ALA A 53 24.35 0.94 2.94
N LYS A 54 23.01 1.02 3.02
CA LYS A 54 22.08 -0.11 3.13
C LYS A 54 21.06 -0.11 2.00
N ASN A 55 20.37 -1.23 1.80
CA ASN A 55 19.31 -1.32 0.81
C ASN A 55 18.19 -0.30 1.12
N LEU A 56 17.75 0.40 0.09
CA LEU A 56 16.57 1.27 0.10
C LEU A 56 15.38 0.50 -0.44
N TYR A 57 14.28 0.52 0.30
CA TYR A 57 13.02 -0.08 -0.12
C TYR A 57 12.02 1.03 -0.45
N LEU A 58 11.42 0.93 -1.63
CA LEU A 58 10.32 1.78 -2.03
C LEU A 58 9.03 1.18 -1.46
N LEU A 59 8.43 1.83 -0.47
CA LEU A 59 7.30 1.29 0.29
C LEU A 59 5.97 1.59 -0.40
N ARG A 60 5.72 2.87 -0.68
CA ARG A 60 4.51 3.33 -1.37
C ARG A 60 4.75 4.65 -2.11
N ALA A 61 3.84 4.99 -2.99
CA ALA A 61 3.75 6.32 -3.59
C ALA A 61 2.30 6.81 -3.49
N ASP A 62 2.11 7.98 -2.89
CA ASP A 62 0.80 8.62 -2.78
C ASP A 62 0.67 9.65 -3.89
N ALA A 63 -0.40 9.58 -4.67
CA ALA A 63 -0.67 10.48 -5.79
C ALA A 63 -2.18 10.63 -6.00
N LEU A 64 -2.56 11.56 -6.88
CA LEU A 64 -3.96 11.84 -7.17
C LEU A 64 -4.64 10.76 -8.02
N LYS A 65 -5.96 10.85 -8.04
CA LYS A 65 -6.82 10.08 -8.95
C LYS A 65 -6.41 10.29 -10.41
N GLY A 66 -6.32 9.19 -11.15
CA GLY A 66 -5.87 9.21 -12.54
C GLY A 66 -4.37 9.02 -12.73
N MET A 67 -3.57 8.93 -11.64
CA MET A 67 -2.16 8.57 -11.72
C MET A 67 -1.92 7.10 -11.49
N THR A 68 -1.01 6.53 -12.27
CA THR A 68 -0.47 5.17 -12.07
C THR A 68 1.04 5.29 -11.94
N ILE A 69 1.60 4.73 -10.86
CA ILE A 69 3.05 4.78 -10.59
C ILE A 69 3.61 3.36 -10.62
N ARG A 70 4.75 3.19 -11.31
CA ARG A 70 5.44 1.90 -11.41
C ARG A 70 6.93 2.10 -11.18
N ALA A 71 7.58 1.13 -10.52
CA ALA A 71 9.04 1.10 -10.39
C ALA A 71 9.64 -0.07 -11.16
N ALA A 72 10.84 0.10 -11.65
CA ALA A 72 11.61 -0.97 -12.27
C ALA A 72 12.09 -1.98 -11.21
N LYS A 73 12.49 -1.47 -10.04
CA LYS A 73 12.88 -2.26 -8.85
C LYS A 73 12.35 -1.56 -7.61
N LYS A 74 11.83 -2.30 -6.64
CA LYS A 74 11.43 -1.75 -5.33
C LYS A 74 12.54 -1.79 -4.30
N THR A 75 13.53 -2.65 -4.48
CA THR A 75 14.74 -2.72 -3.65
C THR A 75 15.91 -2.18 -4.45
N ILE A 76 16.55 -1.15 -3.91
CA ILE A 76 17.68 -0.45 -4.53
C ILE A 76 18.89 -0.64 -3.64
N LYS A 77 19.93 -1.28 -4.14
CA LYS A 77 21.18 -1.50 -3.42
C LYS A 77 21.91 -0.16 -3.17
N PRO A 78 22.85 -0.11 -2.22
CA PRO A 78 23.72 1.06 -2.04
C PRO A 78 24.36 1.52 -3.36
N GLY A 79 24.23 2.81 -3.69
CA GLY A 79 24.74 3.42 -4.91
C GLY A 79 23.94 3.14 -6.19
N ASP A 80 23.05 2.15 -6.20
CA ASP A 80 22.23 1.80 -7.36
C ASP A 80 21.09 2.80 -7.59
N THR A 81 20.51 2.71 -8.79
CA THR A 81 19.35 3.50 -9.20
C THR A 81 18.15 2.61 -9.55
N THR A 82 16.95 3.21 -9.52
CA THR A 82 15.73 2.64 -10.09
C THR A 82 14.97 3.69 -10.87
N LEU A 83 14.21 3.24 -11.87
CA LEU A 83 13.30 4.06 -12.64
C LEU A 83 11.89 4.00 -12.03
N ILE A 84 11.31 5.17 -11.77
CA ILE A 84 9.89 5.32 -11.43
C ILE A 84 9.18 5.96 -12.61
N VAL A 85 8.17 5.27 -13.12
CA VAL A 85 7.31 5.73 -14.20
C VAL A 85 5.99 6.18 -13.62
N VAL A 86 5.63 7.43 -13.86
CA VAL A 86 4.34 8.01 -13.52
C VAL A 86 3.54 8.18 -14.82
N GLU A 87 2.41 7.53 -14.91
CA GLU A 87 1.41 7.75 -15.97
C GLU A 87 0.23 8.49 -15.38
N PHE A 88 -0.12 9.63 -15.95
CA PHE A 88 -1.23 10.47 -15.53
C PHE A 88 -2.25 10.60 -16.66
N ILE A 89 -3.49 10.21 -16.41
CA ILE A 89 -4.63 10.42 -17.29
C ILE A 89 -5.44 11.58 -16.67
N PRO A 90 -5.38 12.78 -17.25
CA PRO A 90 -6.07 13.95 -16.70
C PRO A 90 -7.58 13.75 -16.77
N LEU A 91 -8.28 14.12 -15.71
CA LEU A 91 -9.74 14.03 -15.63
C LEU A 91 -10.43 15.38 -15.93
N GLN A 92 -9.66 16.48 -15.92
CA GLN A 92 -10.17 17.84 -16.13
C GLN A 92 -9.14 18.66 -16.92
N THR A 93 -9.64 19.64 -17.67
CA THR A 93 -8.81 20.65 -18.33
C THR A 93 -8.37 21.73 -17.35
N GLY A 94 -7.36 22.52 -17.70
CA GLY A 94 -6.82 23.62 -16.92
C GLY A 94 -5.44 23.36 -16.36
N LYS A 95 -4.97 24.27 -15.52
CA LYS A 95 -3.69 24.15 -14.82
C LYS A 95 -3.76 23.08 -13.74
N PHE A 96 -2.72 22.30 -13.62
CA PHE A 96 -2.53 21.33 -12.54
C PHE A 96 -1.12 21.42 -11.99
N ASN A 97 -0.96 21.08 -10.70
CA ASN A 97 0.31 20.93 -10.04
C ASN A 97 0.15 19.84 -8.98
N GLU A 98 0.57 18.64 -9.33
CA GLU A 98 0.31 17.45 -8.56
C GLU A 98 1.56 16.96 -7.85
N THR A 99 1.44 16.69 -6.56
CA THR A 99 2.52 16.17 -5.74
C THR A 99 2.41 14.67 -5.62
N ILE A 100 3.51 13.98 -5.90
CA ILE A 100 3.70 12.55 -5.73
C ILE A 100 4.57 12.36 -4.49
N ASN A 101 4.03 11.76 -3.44
CA ASN A 101 4.76 11.49 -2.22
C ASN A 101 5.30 10.06 -2.26
N LEU A 102 6.60 9.91 -2.45
CA LEU A 102 7.28 8.61 -2.44
C LEU A 102 7.75 8.29 -1.02
N VAL A 103 7.16 7.27 -0.40
CA VAL A 103 7.57 6.77 0.92
C VAL A 103 8.59 5.65 0.74
N THR A 104 9.70 5.76 1.45
CA THR A 104 10.80 4.81 1.38
C THR A 104 11.24 4.39 2.79
N SER A 105 12.11 3.39 2.87
CA SER A 105 12.70 2.94 4.14
C SER A 105 13.86 3.82 4.62
N ALA A 106 14.12 4.97 4.00
CA ALA A 106 15.25 5.82 4.35
C ALA A 106 15.11 6.46 5.74
N ASP A 107 14.04 7.23 5.94
CA ASP A 107 13.81 8.03 7.14
C ASP A 107 12.32 8.18 7.51
N GLY A 108 11.42 7.54 6.77
CA GLY A 108 9.96 7.65 6.98
C GLY A 108 9.34 8.95 6.44
N THR A 109 10.13 9.94 6.08
CA THR A 109 9.65 11.19 5.47
C THR A 109 9.35 10.96 3.98
N PRO A 110 8.14 11.30 3.48
CA PRO A 110 7.86 11.15 2.06
C PRO A 110 8.74 12.05 1.20
N TYR A 111 9.41 11.48 0.22
CA TYR A 111 10.10 12.23 -0.80
C TYR A 111 9.11 12.81 -1.80
N LYS A 112 9.13 14.13 -2.02
CA LYS A 112 8.17 14.82 -2.88
C LYS A 112 8.70 14.96 -4.30
N MET A 113 7.92 14.49 -5.26
CA MET A 113 8.09 14.76 -6.69
C MET A 113 6.86 15.52 -7.18
N THR A 114 6.99 16.38 -8.17
CA THR A 114 5.87 17.13 -8.72
C THR A 114 5.72 16.91 -10.22
N LEU A 115 4.48 16.91 -10.67
CA LEU A 115 4.11 16.93 -12.08
C LEU A 115 3.11 18.07 -12.29
N SER A 116 3.48 19.07 -13.10
CA SER A 116 2.67 20.25 -13.35
C SER A 116 2.46 20.51 -14.84
N GLY A 117 1.51 21.39 -15.15
CA GLY A 117 1.23 21.84 -16.51
C GLY A 117 -0.14 22.48 -16.67
N ASN A 118 -0.50 22.71 -17.95
CA ASN A 118 -1.80 23.24 -18.33
C ASN A 118 -2.36 22.44 -19.50
N ILE A 119 -3.57 21.87 -19.32
CA ILE A 119 -4.24 21.03 -20.32
C ILE A 119 -5.42 21.79 -20.90
N LYS A 120 -5.38 22.12 -22.17
CA LYS A 120 -6.47 22.81 -22.85
C LYS A 120 -7.59 21.89 -23.30
N SER A 121 -7.27 20.68 -23.75
CA SER A 121 -8.25 19.70 -24.21
C SER A 121 -7.82 18.27 -23.88
N ILE A 122 -8.77 17.45 -23.47
CA ILE A 122 -8.59 16.04 -23.17
C ILE A 122 -9.14 15.21 -24.33
N LYS A 123 -8.33 14.31 -24.89
CA LYS A 123 -8.72 13.36 -25.91
C LYS A 123 -9.10 12.02 -25.26
N THR A 124 -10.38 11.69 -25.22
CA THR A 124 -10.89 10.43 -24.65
C THR A 124 -10.89 9.27 -25.65
N ASP A 125 -11.01 9.59 -26.92
CA ASP A 125 -11.13 8.71 -28.07
C ASP A 125 -9.78 8.40 -28.76
N ASP A 126 -8.78 9.27 -28.59
CA ASP A 126 -7.45 9.11 -29.17
C ASP A 126 -6.40 8.76 -28.10
N LYS A 127 -6.20 7.47 -27.85
CA LYS A 127 -5.21 6.93 -26.89
C LYS A 127 -3.75 7.14 -27.35
N THR A 128 -3.53 7.67 -28.55
CA THR A 128 -2.18 7.96 -29.06
C THR A 128 -1.73 9.37 -28.68
N ALA A 129 -2.64 10.27 -28.28
CA ALA A 129 -2.35 11.63 -27.83
C ALA A 129 -1.64 11.65 -26.46
N CYS A 130 -0.40 11.19 -26.42
CA CYS A 130 0.41 11.03 -25.21
C CYS A 130 1.59 12.01 -25.20
N PHE A 131 1.78 12.67 -24.05
CA PHE A 131 2.99 13.44 -23.78
C PHE A 131 4.01 12.60 -23.02
N TYR A 132 5.26 12.62 -23.49
CA TYR A 132 6.37 11.93 -22.84
C TYR A 132 7.49 12.93 -22.57
N PHE A 133 7.96 13.01 -21.34
CA PHE A 133 9.24 13.66 -21.09
C PHE A 133 10.35 12.93 -21.86
N LYS A 134 11.35 13.69 -22.36
CA LYS A 134 12.46 13.16 -23.12
C LYS A 134 13.02 11.92 -22.40
N LYS A 135 12.97 10.76 -23.07
CA LYS A 135 13.43 9.50 -22.48
C LYS A 135 14.86 9.67 -21.98
N PRO A 136 15.18 9.36 -20.72
CA PRO A 136 16.56 9.11 -20.36
C PRO A 136 17.07 7.98 -21.25
N ASN A 137 18.36 7.98 -21.60
CA ASN A 137 19.01 7.04 -22.53
C ASN A 137 18.96 5.55 -22.09
N ASN A 138 18.16 5.20 -21.12
CA ASN A 138 17.90 3.84 -20.63
C ASN A 138 16.73 3.18 -21.41
N ALA A 139 16.79 3.20 -22.74
CA ALA A 139 15.86 2.50 -23.60
C ALA A 139 16.01 0.98 -23.43
N GLY A 140 15.42 0.39 -22.40
CA GLY A 140 15.47 -1.05 -22.15
C GLY A 140 15.01 -1.49 -20.76
N VAL A 141 14.82 -0.58 -19.82
CA VAL A 141 14.34 -0.95 -18.48
C VAL A 141 12.84 -1.27 -18.55
N LYS A 142 12.51 -2.55 -18.55
CA LYS A 142 11.12 -3.01 -18.40
C LYS A 142 10.66 -2.69 -16.98
N THR A 143 9.74 -1.76 -16.82
CA THR A 143 9.06 -1.51 -15.55
C THR A 143 8.04 -2.63 -15.32
N THR A 144 8.35 -3.56 -14.44
CA THR A 144 7.53 -4.76 -14.23
C THR A 144 6.62 -4.70 -13.03
N GLU A 145 6.83 -3.74 -12.11
CA GLU A 145 6.09 -3.70 -10.85
C GLU A 145 5.30 -2.40 -10.68
N PRO A 146 3.94 -2.45 -10.65
CA PRO A 146 3.14 -1.28 -10.31
C PRO A 146 3.32 -0.90 -8.84
N PHE A 147 3.40 0.40 -8.57
CA PHE A 147 3.24 0.96 -7.23
C PHE A 147 1.77 1.00 -6.85
N VAL A 148 1.51 0.92 -5.55
CA VAL A 148 0.21 1.28 -5.01
C VAL A 148 0.14 2.81 -4.97
N VAL A 149 -0.79 3.36 -5.73
CA VAL A 149 -1.12 4.78 -5.67
C VAL A 149 -2.24 4.95 -4.67
N THR A 150 -1.98 5.63 -3.56
CA THR A 150 -3.03 6.06 -2.64
C THR A 150 -3.56 7.40 -3.13
N GLU A 151 -4.85 7.47 -3.46
CA GLU A 151 -5.48 8.71 -3.90
C GLU A 151 -5.47 9.74 -2.76
N SER A 152 -4.83 10.89 -2.96
CA SER A 152 -4.93 12.02 -2.04
C SER A 152 -6.14 12.85 -2.41
N THR A 153 -7.17 12.82 -1.56
CA THR A 153 -8.36 13.69 -1.70
C THR A 153 -8.06 15.05 -1.08
N LYS A 154 -7.28 15.89 -1.74
CA LYS A 154 -7.20 17.30 -1.37
C LYS A 154 -8.17 18.09 -2.24
N PRO A 155 -9.11 18.88 -1.67
CA PRO A 155 -9.95 19.79 -2.44
C PRO A 155 -9.06 20.82 -3.14
N ARG A 156 -9.33 21.05 -4.40
CA ARG A 156 -8.69 22.11 -5.20
C ARG A 156 -9.24 23.46 -4.72
N ASP A 157 -8.38 24.25 -4.13
CA ASP A 157 -8.72 25.62 -3.72
C ASP A 157 -8.90 26.49 -4.97
N THR A 158 -10.15 26.79 -5.30
CA THR A 158 -10.53 27.77 -6.31
C THR A 158 -11.15 28.95 -5.59
N SER A 159 -10.34 29.90 -5.13
CA SER A 159 -10.86 31.22 -4.83
C SER A 159 -9.83 32.31 -5.10
N ASN A 160 -9.94 32.88 -6.30
CA ASN A 160 -9.59 34.26 -6.51
C ASN A 160 -10.90 35.07 -6.51
N LYS A 161 -11.14 35.80 -5.43
CA LYS A 161 -11.87 37.08 -5.45
C LYS A 161 -11.67 37.76 -4.10
N ILE A 162 -10.92 38.85 -4.14
CA ILE A 162 -10.99 39.95 -3.18
C ILE A 162 -12.23 40.80 -3.57
N PRO A 163 -13.04 41.22 -2.61
CA PRO A 163 -13.10 42.66 -2.37
C PRO A 163 -13.08 43.06 -0.90
N ASP A 164 -12.43 44.18 -0.71
CA ASP A 164 -12.37 45.07 0.41
C ASP A 164 -13.75 45.44 1.01
N ASN A 165 -13.87 45.50 2.31
CA ASN A 165 -14.29 46.72 3.04
C ASN A 165 -14.38 46.49 4.57
N THR A 166 -13.69 47.36 5.24
CA THR A 166 -13.80 47.91 6.59
C THR A 166 -15.12 47.78 7.32
N THR A 167 -15.12 47.38 8.61
CA THR A 167 -15.52 48.26 9.73
C THR A 167 -15.18 47.65 11.08
N ASN A 168 -14.56 48.47 11.93
CA ASN A 168 -14.23 48.23 13.34
C ASN A 168 -15.47 48.05 14.22
N THR A 169 -15.40 47.13 15.18
CA THR A 169 -15.95 47.38 16.53
C THR A 169 -15.18 46.56 17.55
N VAL A 170 -14.53 47.26 18.47
CA VAL A 170 -13.85 46.77 19.66
C VAL A 170 -14.91 46.38 20.70
N ILE A 171 -14.87 45.16 21.21
CA ILE A 171 -15.46 44.85 22.51
C ILE A 171 -14.41 44.04 23.31
N ASP A 172 -14.00 44.68 24.36
CA ASP A 172 -13.10 44.21 25.40
C ASP A 172 -13.79 43.12 26.25
N ASN A 173 -13.18 41.95 26.41
CA ASN A 173 -13.46 41.04 27.52
C ASN A 173 -12.26 40.17 27.87
N PRO A 174 -12.07 39.80 29.14
CA PRO A 174 -10.78 39.48 29.73
C PRO A 174 -10.24 38.09 29.30
N VAL A 175 -8.95 38.09 29.04
CA VAL A 175 -8.12 36.94 28.67
C VAL A 175 -8.01 35.97 29.83
N ILE A 176 -8.63 34.81 29.71
CA ILE A 176 -8.30 33.61 30.50
C ILE A 176 -7.16 32.91 29.74
N PRO A 177 -6.04 32.54 30.36
CA PRO A 177 -4.97 31.84 29.67
C PRO A 177 -5.42 30.43 29.31
N VAL A 178 -5.74 30.22 28.03
CA VAL A 178 -5.98 28.92 27.45
C VAL A 178 -4.61 28.27 27.22
N LYS A 179 -4.37 27.17 27.96
CA LYS A 179 -3.28 26.23 27.71
C LYS A 179 -3.29 25.87 26.22
N PRO A 180 -2.15 25.85 25.51
CA PRO A 180 -2.12 25.48 24.10
C PRO A 180 -2.70 24.08 23.94
N SER A 181 -3.83 23.96 23.24
CA SER A 181 -4.36 22.67 22.80
C SER A 181 -3.38 22.10 21.78
N GLU A 182 -2.90 20.90 22.01
CA GLU A 182 -2.16 20.13 21.01
C GLU A 182 -2.96 20.12 19.69
N PRO A 183 -2.30 20.30 18.53
CA PRO A 183 -2.99 20.25 17.26
C PRO A 183 -3.69 18.91 17.11
N ALA A 184 -4.99 18.93 16.86
CA ALA A 184 -5.79 17.73 16.62
C ALA A 184 -5.09 16.85 15.58
N LYS A 185 -4.64 15.66 15.97
CA LYS A 185 -4.05 14.66 15.07
C LYS A 185 -5.05 14.36 13.98
N THR A 186 -4.75 14.73 12.76
CA THR A 186 -5.55 14.38 11.59
C THR A 186 -5.53 12.87 11.46
N LYS A 187 -6.69 12.22 11.73
CA LYS A 187 -6.83 10.77 11.70
C LYS A 187 -6.57 10.25 10.28
N ASN A 188 -5.50 9.48 10.13
CA ASN A 188 -5.14 8.91 8.83
C ASN A 188 -6.04 7.67 8.56
N PRO A 189 -6.87 7.66 7.50
CA PRO A 189 -7.76 6.54 7.20
C PRO A 189 -7.02 5.23 6.90
N ASN A 190 -5.71 5.27 6.67
CA ASN A 190 -4.89 4.08 6.40
C ASN A 190 -4.17 3.53 7.65
N GLU A 191 -4.45 4.04 8.84
CA GLU A 191 -3.84 3.62 10.10
C GLU A 191 -4.86 2.97 11.04
N LEU A 192 -4.36 2.14 11.95
CA LEU A 192 -5.11 1.60 13.07
C LEU A 192 -4.87 2.52 14.29
N ASP A 193 -5.69 3.56 14.44
CA ASP A 193 -5.61 4.49 15.58
C ASP A 193 -5.93 3.75 16.89
N GLU A 194 -5.09 3.88 17.92
CA GLU A 194 -5.27 3.18 19.22
C GLU A 194 -6.52 3.64 19.96
N ASP A 195 -6.97 4.86 19.73
CA ASP A 195 -8.20 5.40 20.34
C ASP A 195 -9.47 4.87 19.67
N LEU A 196 -9.38 4.33 18.46
CA LEU A 196 -10.53 3.87 17.67
C LEU A 196 -10.61 2.35 17.52
N TYR A 197 -9.47 1.66 17.59
CA TYR A 197 -9.42 0.23 17.31
C TYR A 197 -8.76 -0.56 18.45
N LYS A 198 -9.45 -1.61 18.90
CA LYS A 198 -8.92 -2.59 19.85
C LYS A 198 -7.64 -3.23 19.35
N PRO A 199 -6.75 -3.71 20.23
CA PRO A 199 -5.61 -4.52 19.81
C PRO A 199 -6.08 -5.78 19.10
N ASN A 200 -5.31 -6.22 18.10
CA ASN A 200 -5.66 -7.36 17.27
C ASN A 200 -4.82 -8.59 17.61
N ASN A 201 -5.44 -9.77 17.61
CA ASN A 201 -4.81 -11.07 17.51
C ASN A 201 -5.26 -11.70 16.18
N ILE A 202 -4.42 -11.60 15.16
CA ILE A 202 -4.73 -12.01 13.79
C ILE A 202 -4.00 -13.30 13.46
N ILE A 203 -4.76 -14.33 13.11
CA ILE A 203 -4.22 -15.60 12.61
C ILE A 203 -4.43 -15.64 11.11
N PHE A 204 -3.37 -15.51 10.33
CA PHE A 204 -3.42 -15.77 8.90
C PHE A 204 -3.27 -17.26 8.63
N LEU A 205 -4.37 -17.88 8.21
CA LEU A 205 -4.41 -19.27 7.75
C LEU A 205 -4.32 -19.27 6.23
N VAL A 206 -3.13 -19.53 5.72
CA VAL A 206 -2.77 -19.32 4.31
C VAL A 206 -2.72 -20.63 3.56
N ASP A 207 -3.51 -20.74 2.51
CA ASP A 207 -3.42 -21.80 1.52
C ASP A 207 -2.13 -21.64 0.70
N VAL A 208 -1.26 -22.65 0.79
CA VAL A 208 -0.06 -22.74 -0.04
C VAL A 208 -0.08 -23.99 -0.94
N SER A 209 -1.28 -24.48 -1.27
CA SER A 209 -1.44 -25.57 -2.23
C SER A 209 -1.04 -25.17 -3.65
N SER A 210 -0.87 -26.16 -4.52
CA SER A 210 -0.41 -25.94 -5.90
C SER A 210 -1.34 -25.05 -6.73
N SER A 211 -2.64 -24.99 -6.42
CA SER A 211 -3.62 -24.10 -7.08
C SER A 211 -3.35 -22.61 -6.82
N MET A 212 -2.73 -22.28 -5.68
CA MET A 212 -2.28 -20.93 -5.37
C MET A 212 -1.05 -20.47 -6.15
N LYS A 213 -0.36 -21.41 -6.82
CA LYS A 213 0.82 -21.13 -7.67
C LYS A 213 0.45 -20.37 -8.94
N ASP A 214 -0.82 -20.47 -9.38
CA ASP A 214 -1.30 -19.81 -10.58
C ASP A 214 -1.04 -18.31 -10.49
N THR A 215 -0.37 -17.84 -11.47
CA THR A 215 0.38 -16.61 -11.77
C THR A 215 0.18 -15.35 -10.92
N SER A 216 -0.91 -15.22 -10.20
CA SER A 216 -1.22 -13.98 -9.47
C SER A 216 -1.71 -14.17 -8.03
N LYS A 217 -2.34 -15.28 -7.68
CA LYS A 217 -3.07 -15.44 -6.41
C LYS A 217 -2.16 -15.29 -5.18
N LEU A 218 -1.10 -16.10 -5.08
CA LEU A 218 -0.15 -15.99 -3.98
C LEU A 218 0.54 -14.62 -3.93
N LYS A 219 0.90 -14.06 -5.09
CA LYS A 219 1.52 -12.72 -5.17
C LYS A 219 0.56 -11.60 -4.76
N VAL A 220 -0.71 -11.71 -5.10
CA VAL A 220 -1.74 -10.75 -4.67
C VAL A 220 -1.92 -10.81 -3.16
N MET A 221 -1.94 -12.02 -2.60
CA MET A 221 -2.01 -12.22 -1.16
C MET A 221 -0.77 -11.67 -0.44
N GLN A 222 0.44 -12.02 -0.90
CA GLN A 222 1.68 -11.46 -0.34
C GLN A 222 1.67 -9.93 -0.35
N PHE A 223 1.22 -9.35 -1.44
CA PHE A 223 1.07 -7.90 -1.56
C PHE A 223 0.11 -7.31 -0.51
N ALA A 224 -1.07 -7.91 -0.31
CA ALA A 224 -2.03 -7.46 0.70
C ALA A 224 -1.47 -7.58 2.12
N LEU A 225 -0.77 -8.68 2.40
CA LEU A 225 -0.13 -8.93 3.69
C LEU A 225 0.99 -7.93 4.00
N HIS A 226 1.87 -7.62 3.04
CA HIS A 226 2.89 -6.58 3.21
C HIS A 226 2.29 -5.22 3.57
N HIS A 227 1.19 -4.84 2.92
CA HIS A 227 0.53 -3.59 3.24
C HIS A 227 -0.12 -3.58 4.62
N LEU A 228 -0.75 -4.69 5.01
CA LEU A 228 -1.29 -4.79 6.37
C LEU A 228 -0.17 -4.69 7.41
N ILE A 229 0.94 -5.38 7.20
CA ILE A 229 2.09 -5.36 8.09
C ILE A 229 2.54 -3.91 8.36
N GLU A 230 2.54 -3.04 7.37
CA GLU A 230 2.95 -1.63 7.54
C GLU A 230 2.10 -0.86 8.56
N VAL A 231 0.80 -1.16 8.65
CA VAL A 231 -0.15 -0.43 9.51
C VAL A 231 -0.38 -1.09 10.87
N LEU A 232 0.14 -2.29 11.12
CA LEU A 232 0.04 -2.96 12.41
C LEU A 232 0.75 -2.15 13.50
N ARG A 233 0.19 -2.17 14.70
CA ARG A 233 0.71 -1.48 15.88
C ARG A 233 1.52 -2.43 16.76
N PRO A 234 2.37 -1.93 17.66
CA PRO A 234 3.06 -2.76 18.65
C PRO A 234 2.12 -3.63 19.50
N SER A 235 0.89 -3.16 19.73
CA SER A 235 -0.18 -3.86 20.47
C SER A 235 -0.85 -4.98 19.67
N ASP A 236 -0.70 -5.01 18.34
CA ASP A 236 -1.26 -6.05 17.49
C ASP A 236 -0.33 -7.27 17.45
N LYS A 237 -0.92 -8.48 17.44
CA LYS A 237 -0.23 -9.76 17.33
C LYS A 237 -0.62 -10.46 16.04
N VAL A 238 0.36 -11.05 15.37
CA VAL A 238 0.14 -11.79 14.12
C VAL A 238 0.75 -13.19 14.22
N THR A 239 -0.03 -14.17 13.79
CA THR A 239 0.42 -15.55 13.60
C THR A 239 0.23 -15.95 12.15
N PHE A 240 1.25 -16.54 11.55
CA PHE A 240 1.18 -17.13 10.22
C PHE A 240 1.14 -18.65 10.30
N ILE A 241 0.06 -19.22 9.78
CA ILE A 241 -0.15 -20.65 9.63
C ILE A 241 -0.34 -20.94 8.14
N THR A 242 0.40 -21.90 7.61
CA THR A 242 0.20 -22.38 6.24
C THR A 242 -0.40 -23.78 6.25
N TYR A 243 -1.19 -24.06 5.24
CA TYR A 243 -1.67 -25.41 4.99
C TYR A 243 -1.61 -25.78 3.50
N ALA A 244 -1.28 -27.04 3.26
CA ALA A 244 -1.36 -27.75 1.98
C ALA A 244 -1.49 -29.25 2.27
N ASP A 245 -0.41 -30.05 2.17
CA ASP A 245 -0.39 -31.45 2.61
C ASP A 245 -0.40 -31.59 4.12
N SER A 246 0.11 -30.58 4.83
CA SER A 246 0.16 -30.47 6.29
C SER A 246 -0.08 -29.05 6.75
N VAL A 247 -0.45 -28.89 8.02
CA VAL A 247 -0.59 -27.58 8.68
C VAL A 247 0.72 -27.24 9.40
N LYS A 248 1.23 -26.01 9.21
CA LYS A 248 2.49 -25.56 9.83
C LYS A 248 2.35 -24.13 10.34
N ILE A 249 2.76 -23.89 11.58
CA ILE A 249 3.00 -22.56 12.11
C ILE A 249 4.35 -22.07 11.56
N LEU A 250 4.35 -20.96 10.84
CA LEU A 250 5.59 -20.32 10.39
C LEU A 250 6.15 -19.39 11.46
N ARG A 251 5.27 -18.60 12.07
CA ARG A 251 5.57 -17.74 13.23
C ARG A 251 4.29 -17.56 14.05
N GLU A 252 4.45 -17.49 15.37
CA GLU A 252 3.33 -17.37 16.31
C GLU A 252 3.47 -16.11 17.15
N GLY A 253 2.40 -15.29 17.17
CA GLY A 253 2.25 -14.17 18.09
C GLY A 253 3.26 -13.03 17.92
N LEU A 254 3.82 -12.83 16.71
CA LEU A 254 4.71 -11.71 16.43
C LEU A 254 4.00 -10.37 16.66
N SER A 255 4.68 -9.46 17.32
CA SER A 255 4.18 -8.08 17.47
C SER A 255 4.16 -7.35 16.14
N GLY A 256 3.16 -6.49 15.93
CA GLY A 256 3.13 -5.61 14.76
C GLY A 256 4.33 -4.66 14.65
N LYS A 257 5.15 -4.50 15.71
CA LYS A 257 6.44 -3.78 15.63
C LYS A 257 7.52 -4.54 14.86
N ASP A 258 7.44 -5.88 14.80
CA ASP A 258 8.46 -6.76 14.23
C ASP A 258 8.30 -6.85 12.70
N LYS A 259 8.20 -5.67 12.04
CA LYS A 259 7.90 -5.52 10.61
C LYS A 259 8.81 -6.35 9.71
N GLN A 260 10.10 -6.36 10.01
CA GLN A 260 11.07 -7.09 9.22
C GLN A 260 10.77 -8.60 9.23
N GLU A 261 10.61 -9.20 10.41
CA GLU A 261 10.36 -10.64 10.52
C GLU A 261 9.02 -11.03 9.90
N LEU A 262 7.97 -10.20 10.10
CA LEU A 262 6.67 -10.38 9.48
C LEU A 262 6.77 -10.37 7.94
N ASN A 263 7.50 -9.42 7.35
CA ASN A 263 7.71 -9.34 5.91
C ASN A 263 8.52 -10.53 5.37
N GLU A 264 9.55 -10.97 6.09
CA GLU A 264 10.34 -12.17 5.72
C GLU A 264 9.47 -13.43 5.67
N VAL A 265 8.52 -13.60 6.59
CA VAL A 265 7.57 -14.72 6.56
C VAL A 265 6.75 -14.69 5.29
N VAL A 266 6.21 -13.52 4.93
CA VAL A 266 5.38 -13.35 3.73
C VAL A 266 6.18 -13.63 2.46
N ASP A 267 7.43 -13.16 2.37
CA ASP A 267 8.31 -13.38 1.21
C ASP A 267 8.66 -14.86 1.00
N ARG A 268 8.74 -15.63 2.09
CA ARG A 268 9.07 -17.07 2.05
C ARG A 268 7.88 -17.96 1.70
N LEU A 269 6.65 -17.43 1.59
CA LEU A 269 5.50 -18.22 1.19
C LEU A 269 5.66 -18.76 -0.23
N LYS A 270 5.54 -20.09 -0.37
CA LYS A 270 5.68 -20.78 -1.66
C LYS A 270 4.56 -21.79 -1.82
N ALA A 271 3.85 -21.73 -2.93
CA ALA A 271 2.77 -22.66 -3.25
C ALA A 271 3.33 -24.03 -3.69
N LYS A 272 2.95 -25.09 -2.98
CA LYS A 272 3.30 -26.48 -3.23
C LYS A 272 2.38 -27.44 -2.46
N GLY A 273 2.01 -28.57 -3.04
CA GLY A 273 1.26 -29.64 -2.38
C GLY A 273 -0.23 -29.64 -2.68
N LEU A 274 -0.98 -30.49 -1.99
CA LEU A 274 -2.43 -30.67 -2.13
C LEU A 274 -3.18 -29.84 -1.06
N THR A 275 -4.48 -29.64 -1.26
CA THR A 275 -5.30 -28.88 -0.32
C THR A 275 -5.97 -29.82 0.70
N LYS A 276 -5.45 -29.91 1.92
CA LYS A 276 -6.01 -30.66 3.06
C LYS A 276 -6.37 -29.70 4.19
N GLY A 277 -7.35 -28.83 3.92
CA GLY A 277 -7.61 -27.66 4.77
C GLY A 277 -8.54 -27.87 5.97
N ASN A 278 -9.39 -28.93 6.02
CA ASN A 278 -10.43 -29.08 7.04
C ASN A 278 -9.88 -29.03 8.50
N LYS A 279 -8.79 -29.71 8.79
CA LYS A 279 -8.14 -29.66 10.12
C LYS A 279 -7.43 -28.35 10.41
N ALA A 280 -7.12 -27.55 9.38
CA ALA A 280 -6.37 -26.31 9.52
C ALA A 280 -7.16 -25.22 10.24
N ILE A 281 -8.48 -25.17 10.04
CA ILE A 281 -9.36 -24.21 10.76
C ILE A 281 -9.36 -24.54 12.25
N LEU A 282 -9.59 -25.79 12.65
CA LEU A 282 -9.59 -26.20 14.05
C LEU A 282 -8.25 -25.95 14.71
N PHE A 283 -7.15 -26.25 14.01
CA PHE A 283 -5.80 -25.97 14.48
C PHE A 283 -5.57 -24.47 14.68
N SER A 284 -6.01 -23.65 13.71
CA SER A 284 -5.86 -22.19 13.83
C SER A 284 -6.70 -21.60 14.95
N LEU A 285 -7.87 -22.20 15.25
CA LEU A 285 -8.68 -21.83 16.40
C LEU A 285 -7.93 -22.13 17.72
N ASP A 286 -7.31 -23.28 17.85
CA ASP A 286 -6.52 -23.60 19.07
C ASP A 286 -5.39 -22.58 19.28
N VAL A 287 -4.72 -22.16 18.22
CA VAL A 287 -3.69 -21.11 18.28
C VAL A 287 -4.29 -19.74 18.62
N ALA A 288 -5.43 -19.41 18.05
CA ALA A 288 -6.11 -18.14 18.34
C ALA A 288 -6.57 -18.07 19.82
N LEU A 289 -7.07 -19.17 20.36
CA LEU A 289 -7.50 -19.26 21.76
C LEU A 289 -6.32 -19.21 22.74
N LYS A 290 -5.17 -19.80 22.37
CA LYS A 290 -3.93 -19.71 23.15
C LYS A 290 -3.42 -18.27 23.24
N ASN A 291 -3.51 -17.50 22.17
CA ASN A 291 -3.04 -16.11 22.07
C ASN A 291 -4.16 -15.09 22.27
N TYR A 292 -5.28 -15.48 22.87
CA TYR A 292 -6.49 -14.67 22.99
C TYR A 292 -6.26 -13.36 23.75
N ILE A 293 -6.74 -12.26 23.20
CA ILE A 293 -6.73 -10.94 23.82
C ILE A 293 -8.15 -10.64 24.34
N SER A 294 -8.35 -10.57 25.65
CA SER A 294 -9.67 -10.47 26.30
C SER A 294 -10.48 -9.24 25.83
N ASN A 295 -9.84 -8.10 25.65
CA ASN A 295 -10.50 -6.88 25.17
C ASN A 295 -10.07 -6.52 23.74
N GLY A 296 -9.62 -7.52 22.96
CA GLY A 296 -9.11 -7.35 21.61
C GLY A 296 -10.03 -7.92 20.54
N ASN A 297 -9.69 -7.67 19.30
CA ASN A 297 -10.20 -8.38 18.14
C ASN A 297 -9.40 -9.68 17.96
N ASN A 298 -10.07 -10.82 18.08
CA ASN A 298 -9.47 -12.14 17.85
C ASN A 298 -10.05 -12.72 16.57
N GLN A 299 -9.20 -12.88 15.55
CA GLN A 299 -9.66 -13.19 14.21
C GLN A 299 -8.75 -14.18 13.49
N ILE A 300 -9.36 -15.16 12.83
CA ILE A 300 -8.73 -16.02 11.83
C ILE A 300 -9.13 -15.50 10.46
N ILE A 301 -8.16 -15.31 9.57
CA ILE A 301 -8.39 -14.95 8.17
C ILE A 301 -7.90 -16.12 7.31
N LEU A 302 -8.84 -16.90 6.79
CA LEU A 302 -8.57 -18.00 5.87
C LEU A 302 -8.39 -17.43 4.45
N ALA A 303 -7.17 -17.48 3.94
CA ALA A 303 -6.81 -17.03 2.60
C ALA A 303 -6.61 -18.23 1.67
N THR A 304 -7.49 -18.41 0.66
CA THR A 304 -7.50 -19.58 -0.21
C THR A 304 -8.10 -19.25 -1.60
N ASP A 305 -7.87 -20.11 -2.58
CA ASP A 305 -8.56 -20.04 -3.88
C ASP A 305 -9.84 -20.87 -3.94
N GLY A 306 -10.20 -21.53 -2.84
CA GLY A 306 -11.57 -21.86 -2.54
C GLY A 306 -12.04 -23.28 -2.61
N LYS A 307 -11.26 -24.25 -2.97
CA LYS A 307 -11.70 -25.66 -2.90
C LYS A 307 -11.47 -26.24 -1.50
N PHE A 308 -12.29 -25.78 -0.55
CA PHE A 308 -12.18 -26.14 0.85
C PHE A 308 -13.53 -26.63 1.37
N ARG A 309 -13.53 -27.70 2.18
CA ARG A 309 -14.76 -28.17 2.83
C ARG A 309 -14.60 -28.10 4.34
N PHE A 310 -15.57 -27.45 4.99
CA PHE A 310 -15.69 -27.44 6.44
C PHE A 310 -16.89 -28.32 6.80
N TYR A 311 -16.62 -29.55 7.26
CA TYR A 311 -17.67 -30.52 7.51
C TYR A 311 -18.53 -30.18 8.71
N PRO A 312 -19.81 -30.62 8.78
CA PRO A 312 -20.72 -30.30 9.90
C PRO A 312 -20.16 -30.66 11.28
N ASP A 313 -19.43 -31.76 11.40
CA ASP A 313 -18.85 -32.16 12.68
C ASP A 313 -17.67 -31.26 13.07
N ASP A 314 -16.85 -30.83 12.12
CA ASP A 314 -15.79 -29.84 12.35
C ASP A 314 -16.38 -28.46 12.70
N GLN A 315 -17.52 -28.10 12.10
CA GLN A 315 -18.25 -26.86 12.43
C GLN A 315 -18.77 -26.89 13.87
N LYS A 316 -19.41 -27.99 14.29
CA LYS A 316 -19.87 -28.18 15.65
C LYS A 316 -18.70 -28.11 16.65
N LEU A 317 -17.58 -28.77 16.32
CA LEU A 317 -16.38 -28.76 17.15
C LEU A 317 -15.77 -27.35 17.22
N TYR A 318 -15.73 -26.61 16.11
CA TYR A 318 -15.28 -25.21 16.07
C TYR A 318 -16.11 -24.34 17.02
N LEU A 319 -17.44 -24.41 16.94
CA LEU A 319 -18.34 -23.63 17.77
C LEU A 319 -18.24 -24.02 19.25
N SER A 320 -18.13 -25.32 19.55
CA SER A 320 -18.00 -25.80 20.94
C SER A 320 -16.67 -25.41 21.58
N LYS A 321 -15.57 -25.41 20.83
CA LYS A 321 -14.24 -25.04 21.33
C LYS A 321 -14.11 -23.54 21.65
N GLN A 322 -14.89 -22.67 21.01
CA GLN A 322 -14.85 -21.25 21.29
C GLN A 322 -15.34 -20.94 22.72
N GLY A 323 -16.35 -21.66 23.22
CA GLY A 323 -17.01 -21.34 24.47
C GLY A 323 -17.46 -19.89 24.49
N ASP A 324 -17.12 -19.16 25.57
CA ASP A 324 -17.42 -17.72 25.71
C ASP A 324 -16.42 -16.80 24.98
N LYS A 325 -15.37 -17.37 24.40
CA LYS A 325 -14.38 -16.61 23.63
C LYS A 325 -14.81 -16.45 22.19
N HIS A 326 -14.92 -15.21 21.75
CA HIS A 326 -15.34 -14.91 20.38
C HIS A 326 -14.13 -14.76 19.49
N VAL A 327 -13.81 -15.83 18.73
CA VAL A 327 -12.81 -15.78 17.65
C VAL A 327 -13.55 -15.75 16.32
N LYS A 328 -13.46 -14.67 15.56
CA LYS A 328 -14.08 -14.56 14.24
C LYS A 328 -13.30 -15.33 13.20
N LEU A 329 -13.99 -15.98 12.27
CA LEU A 329 -13.38 -16.64 11.11
C LEU A 329 -13.86 -15.97 9.84
N SER A 330 -13.01 -15.12 9.26
CA SER A 330 -13.26 -14.50 7.96
C SER A 330 -12.56 -15.27 6.86
N THR A 331 -13.10 -15.20 5.65
CA THR A 331 -12.55 -15.90 4.50
C THR A 331 -12.18 -14.92 3.39
N MET A 332 -11.02 -15.11 2.78
CA MET A 332 -10.49 -14.30 1.70
C MET A 332 -10.28 -15.19 0.47
N ALA A 333 -11.10 -14.99 -0.56
CA ALA A 333 -11.12 -15.79 -1.77
C ALA A 333 -10.25 -15.17 -2.87
N PHE A 334 -9.34 -15.97 -3.44
CA PHE A 334 -8.49 -15.62 -4.58
C PHE A 334 -8.90 -16.46 -5.79
N GLY A 335 -9.73 -15.95 -6.65
CA GLY A 335 -10.23 -16.68 -7.83
C GLY A 335 -11.71 -16.41 -8.11
N ASN A 336 -12.24 -17.05 -9.16
CA ASN A 336 -13.60 -16.80 -9.63
C ASN A 336 -14.48 -18.06 -9.64
N ASP A 337 -14.05 -19.15 -8.99
CA ASP A 337 -14.84 -20.37 -8.86
C ASP A 337 -16.07 -20.11 -7.99
N LYS A 338 -17.26 -20.23 -8.59
CA LYS A 338 -18.54 -19.90 -7.93
C LYS A 338 -18.86 -20.81 -6.75
N ASP A 339 -18.55 -22.11 -6.87
CA ASP A 339 -18.83 -23.10 -5.83
C ASP A 339 -17.89 -22.88 -4.64
N ALA A 340 -16.65 -22.57 -4.92
CA ALA A 340 -15.68 -22.20 -3.92
C ALA A 340 -16.09 -20.93 -3.16
N MET A 341 -16.52 -19.89 -3.87
CA MET A 341 -16.99 -18.64 -3.23
C MET A 341 -18.23 -18.86 -2.38
N LYS A 342 -19.17 -19.71 -2.82
CA LYS A 342 -20.34 -20.07 -2.03
C LYS A 342 -19.94 -20.76 -0.72
N ASN A 343 -19.06 -21.74 -0.81
CA ASN A 343 -18.56 -22.47 0.35
C ASN A 343 -17.81 -21.56 1.33
N LEU A 344 -16.97 -20.64 0.83
CA LEU A 344 -16.25 -19.71 1.70
C LEU A 344 -17.16 -18.70 2.39
N LYS A 345 -18.27 -18.29 1.76
CA LYS A 345 -19.30 -17.49 2.43
C LYS A 345 -19.92 -18.25 3.60
N GLU A 346 -20.31 -19.50 3.38
CA GLU A 346 -20.88 -20.35 4.43
C GLU A 346 -19.89 -20.53 5.61
N ILE A 347 -18.61 -20.71 5.32
CA ILE A 347 -17.57 -20.82 6.37
C ILE A 347 -17.45 -19.50 7.16
N ALA A 348 -17.46 -18.35 6.50
CA ALA A 348 -17.41 -17.07 7.16
C ALA A 348 -18.65 -16.81 8.03
N GLU A 349 -19.84 -17.15 7.57
CA GLU A 349 -21.10 -17.07 8.32
C GLU A 349 -21.06 -17.91 9.61
N ILE A 350 -20.59 -19.16 9.52
CA ILE A 350 -20.41 -20.05 10.68
C ILE A 350 -19.42 -19.44 11.68
N GLY A 351 -18.34 -18.87 11.18
CA GLY A 351 -17.31 -18.21 11.98
C GLY A 351 -17.65 -16.81 12.47
N LYS A 352 -18.85 -16.29 12.16
CA LYS A 352 -19.28 -14.90 12.46
C LYS A 352 -18.27 -13.86 11.96
N GLY A 353 -17.58 -14.16 10.86
CA GLY A 353 -16.67 -13.28 10.16
C GLY A 353 -17.24 -12.83 8.82
N ASN A 354 -16.40 -12.24 8.00
CA ASN A 354 -16.78 -11.71 6.69
C ASN A 354 -16.17 -12.53 5.54
N PHE A 355 -16.89 -12.56 4.41
CA PHE A 355 -16.38 -13.10 3.16
C PHE A 355 -15.82 -11.97 2.30
N ILE A 356 -14.58 -12.08 1.88
CA ILE A 356 -13.85 -11.09 1.08
C ILE A 356 -13.45 -11.72 -0.25
N HIS A 357 -13.92 -11.17 -1.36
CA HIS A 357 -13.51 -11.61 -2.69
C HIS A 357 -12.44 -10.69 -3.28
N ILE A 358 -11.23 -11.18 -3.42
CA ILE A 358 -10.10 -10.46 -3.97
C ILE A 358 -10.07 -10.57 -5.48
N LYS A 359 -10.53 -9.54 -6.17
CA LYS A 359 -10.57 -9.47 -7.64
C LYS A 359 -9.31 -8.87 -8.25
N SER A 360 -8.60 -8.03 -7.50
CA SER A 360 -7.41 -7.34 -7.99
C SER A 360 -6.46 -6.98 -6.85
N ARG A 361 -5.21 -6.73 -7.20
CA ARG A 361 -4.15 -6.35 -6.26
C ARG A 361 -4.46 -5.04 -5.51
N SER A 362 -5.01 -4.04 -6.20
CA SER A 362 -5.35 -2.76 -5.59
C SER A 362 -6.44 -2.89 -4.53
N LYS A 363 -7.47 -3.72 -4.79
CA LYS A 363 -8.56 -3.94 -3.83
C LYS A 363 -8.15 -4.83 -2.66
N ALA A 364 -7.19 -5.72 -2.83
CA ALA A 364 -6.76 -6.64 -1.77
C ALA A 364 -6.26 -5.90 -0.52
N LYS A 365 -5.51 -4.81 -0.70
CA LYS A 365 -5.02 -3.96 0.39
C LYS A 365 -6.16 -3.32 1.17
N GLU A 366 -7.03 -2.63 0.47
CA GLU A 366 -8.16 -1.91 1.08
C GLU A 366 -9.09 -2.86 1.81
N GLN A 367 -9.46 -3.96 1.16
CA GLN A 367 -10.39 -4.94 1.72
C GLN A 367 -9.81 -5.64 2.95
N LEU A 368 -8.51 -5.96 2.98
CA LEU A 368 -7.89 -6.59 4.14
C LEU A 368 -7.78 -5.62 5.33
N LEU A 369 -7.39 -4.38 5.08
CA LEU A 369 -7.34 -3.36 6.13
C LEU A 369 -8.75 -3.03 6.67
N GLU A 370 -9.72 -2.89 5.78
CA GLU A 370 -11.11 -2.64 6.15
C GLU A 370 -11.68 -3.78 7.00
N GLU A 371 -11.40 -5.03 6.63
CA GLU A 371 -11.79 -6.21 7.40
C GLU A 371 -11.30 -6.14 8.85
N ILE A 372 -10.04 -5.76 9.05
CA ILE A 372 -9.47 -5.65 10.40
C ILE A 372 -10.08 -4.48 11.15
N LYS A 373 -10.28 -3.33 10.49
CA LYS A 373 -10.91 -2.15 11.10
C LYS A 373 -12.32 -2.43 11.58
N GLN A 374 -13.16 -3.01 10.72
CA GLN A 374 -14.54 -3.35 11.05
C GLN A 374 -14.64 -4.29 12.26
N ASN A 375 -13.70 -5.23 12.37
CA ASN A 375 -13.71 -6.20 13.45
C ASN A 375 -13.07 -5.68 14.75
N SER A 376 -12.23 -4.67 14.69
CA SER A 376 -11.52 -4.10 15.85
C SER A 376 -12.07 -2.77 16.34
N LEU A 377 -13.09 -2.19 15.70
CA LEU A 377 -13.68 -0.91 16.11
C LEU A 377 -14.14 -0.95 17.58
N ILE A 378 -13.78 0.09 18.33
CA ILE A 378 -14.26 0.30 19.71
C ILE A 378 -15.67 0.89 19.61
N HIS A 379 -16.65 0.18 20.13
CA HIS A 379 -18.05 0.61 20.20
C HIS A 379 -18.34 1.25 21.56
#